data_1d083e5c496d2a9d8176cdbd02d35e96
#
_entry.id   1d083e5c496d2a9d8176cdbd02d35e96
#
_cell.length_a   1.000
_cell.length_b   1.000
_cell.length_c   1.000
_cell.angle_alpha   90.00
_cell.angle_beta   90.00
_cell.angle_gamma   90.00
#
_symmetry.space_group_name_H-M   'P 1'
#
loop_
_entity.id
_entity.type
_entity.pdbx_description
1 polymer ?
#
loop_
_entity_poly.entity_id
_entity_poly.type
_entity_poly.pdbx_seq_one_letter_code
_entity_poly.pdbx_strand_id
1 'polypeptide(L)'
;SRIINRLRVLTSFPLLIESDHPGIRLHRALLREYAPDFKPGRWSIYGHSVAELMAEVLRRSGRDLTREGAIRSAENLKSWRGKLMPPVYLDRNQHLSMSFLRVSRIMPTKVVHLSEWLDGR
;
A
#
# COMPACT_ATOMS: atom_id res chain seq x y z
N SER A 1 -23.74 -9.74 -13.22
CA SER A 1 -23.30 -9.95 -14.61
C SER A 1 -22.22 -11.03 -14.66
N ARG A 2 -22.32 -11.96 -15.62
CA ARG A 2 -21.33 -13.05 -15.82
C ARG A 2 -19.90 -12.53 -16.07
N ILE A 3 -19.74 -11.33 -16.61
CA ILE A 3 -18.45 -10.71 -16.90
C ILE A 3 -17.73 -10.32 -15.62
N ILE A 4 -18.42 -9.72 -14.65
CA ILE A 4 -17.82 -9.26 -13.39
C ILE A 4 -17.25 -10.44 -12.59
N ASN A 5 -17.91 -11.57 -12.59
CA ASN A 5 -17.46 -12.77 -11.87
C ASN A 5 -16.19 -13.43 -12.48
N ARG A 6 -15.79 -13.01 -13.67
CA ARG A 6 -14.59 -13.50 -14.36
C ARG A 6 -13.43 -12.51 -14.39
N LEU A 7 -13.65 -11.29 -13.89
CA LEU A 7 -12.64 -10.25 -13.89
C LEU A 7 -11.48 -10.62 -12.96
N ARG A 8 -10.30 -10.77 -13.53
CA ARG A 8 -9.04 -10.93 -12.81
C ARG A 8 -8.22 -9.67 -12.98
N VAL A 9 -7.64 -9.20 -11.89
CA VAL A 9 -6.84 -7.98 -11.88
C VAL A 9 -5.53 -8.22 -11.12
N LEU A 10 -4.51 -7.46 -11.50
CA LEU A 10 -3.29 -7.35 -10.71
C LEU A 10 -3.48 -6.23 -9.69
N THR A 11 -3.23 -6.53 -8.44
CA THR A 11 -3.38 -5.58 -7.34
C THR A 11 -2.10 -5.50 -6.51
N SER A 12 -1.70 -4.28 -6.17
CA SER A 12 -0.63 -4.00 -5.20
C SER A 12 -1.18 -3.55 -3.86
N PHE A 13 -2.39 -3.00 -3.85
CA PHE A 13 -3.05 -2.48 -2.66
C PHE A 13 -4.39 -3.18 -2.44
N PRO A 14 -4.88 -3.22 -1.19
CA PRO A 14 -6.25 -3.64 -0.93
C PRO A 14 -7.23 -2.68 -1.59
N LEU A 15 -8.39 -3.19 -1.95
CA LEU A 15 -9.47 -2.40 -2.52
C LEU A 15 -10.45 -1.96 -1.43
N LEU A 16 -11.13 -0.84 -1.63
CA LEU A 16 -12.12 -0.32 -0.66
C LEU A 16 -13.24 -1.31 -0.33
N ILE A 17 -13.55 -2.22 -1.24
CA ILE A 17 -14.54 -3.28 -1.04
C ILE A 17 -14.09 -4.33 0.00
N GLU A 18 -12.78 -4.41 0.29
CA GLU A 18 -12.23 -5.29 1.33
C GLU A 18 -12.41 -4.66 2.71
N SER A 19 -13.66 -4.49 3.13
CA SER A 19 -14.04 -3.76 4.35
C SER A 19 -13.44 -4.35 5.63
N ASP A 20 -13.13 -5.64 5.65
CA ASP A 20 -12.54 -6.33 6.79
C ASP A 20 -11.01 -6.21 6.84
N HIS A 21 -10.40 -5.68 5.79
CA HIS A 21 -8.95 -5.46 5.77
C HIS A 21 -8.55 -4.38 6.79
N PRO A 22 -7.61 -4.66 7.73
CA PRO A 22 -7.25 -3.73 8.80
C PRO A 22 -6.81 -2.35 8.29
N GLY A 23 -6.03 -2.31 7.20
CA GLY A 23 -5.60 -1.06 6.57
C GLY A 23 -6.76 -0.26 5.98
N ILE A 24 -7.76 -0.92 5.39
CA ILE A 24 -8.96 -0.24 4.88
C ILE A 24 -9.80 0.33 6.02
N ARG A 25 -9.95 -0.40 7.12
CA ARG A 25 -10.65 0.13 8.31
C ARG A 25 -9.94 1.36 8.88
N LEU A 26 -8.62 1.29 9.02
CA LEU A 26 -7.82 2.43 9.46
C LEU A 26 -7.95 3.62 8.51
N HIS A 27 -7.81 3.39 7.21
CA HIS A 27 -7.95 4.42 6.19
C HIS A 27 -9.30 5.15 6.28
N ARG A 28 -10.39 4.40 6.41
CA ARG A 28 -11.74 4.97 6.56
C ARG A 28 -11.90 5.74 7.88
N ALA A 29 -11.31 5.26 8.97
CA ALA A 29 -11.34 5.93 10.25
C ALA A 29 -10.62 7.29 10.20
N LEU A 30 -9.42 7.32 9.63
CA LEU A 30 -8.65 8.56 9.44
C LEU A 30 -9.39 9.58 8.57
N LEU A 31 -9.99 9.14 7.47
CA LEU A 31 -10.77 10.05 6.63
C LEU A 31 -11.99 10.63 7.37
N ARG A 32 -12.70 9.82 8.15
CA ARG A 32 -13.83 10.33 8.95
C ARG A 32 -13.39 11.37 9.98
N GLU A 33 -12.22 11.20 10.57
CA GLU A 33 -11.69 12.09 11.60
C GLU A 33 -11.14 13.40 11.02
N TYR A 34 -10.34 13.29 9.95
CA TYR A 34 -9.56 14.45 9.45
C TYR A 34 -10.06 15.03 8.13
N ALA A 35 -10.88 14.32 7.39
CA ALA A 35 -11.41 14.76 6.10
C ALA A 35 -12.80 14.16 5.83
N PRO A 36 -13.81 14.49 6.66
CA PRO A 36 -15.13 13.83 6.63
C PRO A 36 -15.87 13.98 5.28
N ASP A 37 -15.63 15.06 4.57
CA ASP A 37 -16.25 15.35 3.27
C ASP A 37 -15.51 14.69 2.10
N PHE A 38 -14.36 14.07 2.36
CA PHE A 38 -13.57 13.42 1.32
C PHE A 38 -14.07 12.01 1.04
N LYS A 39 -14.37 11.73 -0.23
CA LYS A 39 -14.77 10.39 -0.67
C LYS A 39 -13.56 9.48 -0.83
N PRO A 40 -13.45 8.38 -0.08
CA PRO A 40 -12.36 7.44 -0.22
C PRO A 40 -12.36 6.79 -1.62
N GLY A 41 -11.19 6.58 -2.19
CA GLY A 41 -10.98 5.99 -3.49
C GLY A 41 -9.62 5.32 -3.59
N ARG A 42 -9.30 4.76 -4.76
CA ARG A 42 -8.00 4.16 -5.04
C ARG A 42 -6.85 5.11 -4.72
N TRP A 43 -6.98 6.36 -5.14
CA TRP A 43 -5.92 7.36 -4.96
C TRP A 43 -5.73 7.79 -3.51
N SER A 44 -6.79 7.78 -2.69
CA SER A 44 -6.64 8.04 -1.26
C SER A 44 -5.93 6.89 -0.54
N ILE A 45 -6.17 5.65 -0.94
CA ILE A 45 -5.43 4.47 -0.44
C ILE A 45 -3.95 4.59 -0.83
N TYR A 46 -3.67 4.92 -2.09
CA TYR A 46 -2.30 5.12 -2.55
C TYR A 46 -1.59 6.23 -1.77
N GLY A 47 -2.23 7.40 -1.62
CA GLY A 47 -1.68 8.51 -0.85
C GLY A 47 -1.41 8.15 0.62
N HIS A 48 -2.32 7.42 1.27
CA HIS A 48 -2.12 6.91 2.63
C HIS A 48 -0.92 5.96 2.71
N SER A 49 -0.78 5.06 1.75
CA SER A 49 0.33 4.12 1.69
C SER A 49 1.69 4.82 1.55
N VAL A 50 1.75 5.83 0.69
CA VAL A 50 2.96 6.65 0.51
C VAL A 50 3.29 7.43 1.78
N ALA A 51 2.27 7.97 2.47
CA ALA A 51 2.46 8.66 3.74
C ALA A 51 2.97 7.72 4.85
N GLU A 52 2.48 6.49 4.95
CA GLU A 52 3.01 5.48 5.86
C GLU A 52 4.49 5.20 5.59
N LEU A 53 4.85 5.00 4.33
CA LEU A 53 6.24 4.77 3.92
C LEU A 53 7.14 5.95 4.29
N MET A 54 6.71 7.16 3.99
CA MET A 54 7.46 8.37 4.34
C MET A 54 7.63 8.52 5.85
N ALA A 55 6.57 8.28 6.63
CA ALA A 55 6.63 8.33 8.08
C ALA A 55 7.66 7.33 8.64
N GLU A 56 7.72 6.13 8.09
CA GLU A 56 8.73 5.13 8.48
C GLU A 56 10.15 5.56 8.12
N VAL A 57 10.37 6.12 6.94
CA VAL A 57 11.67 6.67 6.52
C VAL A 57 12.12 7.77 7.47
N LEU A 58 11.24 8.72 7.80
CA LEU A 58 11.55 9.82 8.72
C LEU A 58 11.84 9.31 10.14
N ARG A 59 11.06 8.34 10.62
CA ARG A 59 11.28 7.72 11.93
C ARG A 59 12.65 7.06 12.03
N ARG A 60 13.08 6.36 10.98
CA ARG A 60 14.41 5.72 10.90
C ARG A 60 15.55 6.73 10.76
N SER A 61 15.28 7.88 10.14
CA SER A 61 16.28 8.94 9.97
C SER A 61 16.64 9.63 11.29
N GLY A 62 15.75 9.60 12.29
CA GLY A 62 16.00 10.18 13.59
C GLY A 62 15.93 11.71 13.61
N ARG A 63 16.55 12.33 14.63
CA ARG A 63 16.46 13.79 14.86
C ARG A 63 17.31 14.60 13.88
N ASP A 64 18.44 14.08 13.48
CA ASP A 64 19.35 14.74 12.54
C ASP A 64 18.89 14.49 11.10
N LEU A 65 17.72 15.02 10.79
CA LEU A 65 17.09 14.82 9.51
C LEU A 65 17.79 15.61 8.41
N THR A 66 18.52 14.89 7.56
CA THR A 66 19.10 15.41 6.33
C THR A 66 18.53 14.66 5.13
N ARG A 67 18.64 15.25 3.94
CA ARG A 67 18.23 14.58 2.69
C ARG A 67 18.97 13.25 2.51
N GLU A 68 20.26 13.26 2.69
CA GLU A 68 21.14 12.08 2.58
C GLU A 68 20.79 11.03 3.63
N GLY A 69 20.47 11.44 4.86
CA GLY A 69 20.02 10.58 5.94
C GLY A 69 18.69 9.90 5.61
N ALA A 70 17.74 10.64 5.07
CA ALA A 70 16.45 10.11 4.62
C ALA A 70 16.62 9.08 3.48
N ILE A 71 17.47 9.39 2.49
CA ILE A 71 17.77 8.45 1.40
C ILE A 71 18.39 7.17 1.94
N ARG A 72 19.40 7.25 2.81
CA ARG A 72 20.00 6.05 3.44
C ARG A 72 18.98 5.24 4.22
N SER A 73 18.09 5.90 4.95
CA SER A 73 17.04 5.24 5.70
C SER A 73 16.05 4.50 4.79
N ALA A 74 15.70 5.10 3.65
CA ALA A 74 14.87 4.46 2.64
C ALA A 74 15.57 3.25 2.02
N GLU A 75 16.83 3.38 1.62
CA GLU A 75 17.64 2.30 1.01
C GLU A 75 17.89 1.10 1.94
N ASN A 76 17.68 1.29 3.24
CA ASN A 76 17.76 0.22 4.24
C ASN A 76 16.40 -0.45 4.53
N LEU A 77 15.36 -0.13 3.79
CA LEU A 77 14.07 -0.82 3.92
C LEU A 77 14.17 -2.22 3.28
N LYS A 78 14.09 -3.23 4.12
CA LYS A 78 14.11 -4.63 3.70
C LYS A 78 12.85 -5.32 4.22
N SER A 79 11.96 -5.72 3.32
CA SER A 79 10.71 -6.40 3.66
C SER A 79 9.80 -5.61 4.62
N TRP A 80 9.88 -4.28 4.63
CA TRP A 80 8.99 -3.46 5.44
C TRP A 80 7.56 -3.54 4.92
N ARG A 81 6.60 -3.62 5.82
CA ARG A 81 5.17 -3.64 5.49
C ARG A 81 4.44 -2.53 6.23
N GLY A 82 3.75 -1.67 5.49
CA GLY A 82 2.74 -0.79 6.02
C GLY A 82 1.39 -1.51 6.19
N LYS A 83 0.38 -0.77 6.58
CA LYS A 83 -0.99 -1.30 6.71
C LYS A 83 -1.66 -1.58 5.36
N LEU A 84 -1.27 -0.85 4.33
CA LEU A 84 -1.86 -0.88 3.00
C LEU A 84 -0.90 -1.34 1.91
N MET A 85 0.42 -1.28 2.14
CA MET A 85 1.41 -1.62 1.13
C MET A 85 1.79 -3.11 1.14
N PRO A 86 2.13 -3.68 -0.03
CA PRO A 86 2.90 -4.92 -0.09
C PRO A 86 4.28 -4.72 0.53
N PRO A 87 5.08 -5.80 0.69
CA PRO A 87 6.44 -5.67 1.18
C PRO A 87 7.26 -4.70 0.35
N VAL A 88 7.97 -3.79 1.02
CA VAL A 88 8.84 -2.79 0.40
C VAL A 88 10.29 -3.20 0.57
N TYR A 89 11.03 -3.23 -0.54
CA TYR A 89 12.46 -3.45 -0.59
C TYR A 89 13.09 -2.31 -1.38
N LEU A 90 13.95 -1.56 -0.73
CA LEU A 90 14.73 -0.50 -1.38
C LEU A 90 16.21 -0.70 -1.07
N ASP A 91 17.05 -0.37 -2.03
CA ASP A 91 18.51 -0.32 -1.87
C ASP A 91 19.10 0.72 -2.84
N ARG A 92 20.42 0.87 -2.83
CA ARG A 92 21.12 1.86 -3.68
C ARG A 92 20.89 1.69 -5.17
N ASN A 93 20.57 0.49 -5.62
CA ASN A 93 20.41 0.17 -7.04
C ASN A 93 18.93 0.03 -7.42
N GLN A 94 18.02 -0.04 -6.43
CA GLN A 94 16.61 -0.28 -6.65
C GLN A 94 15.77 0.66 -5.79
N HIS A 95 15.22 1.68 -6.41
CA HIS A 95 14.32 2.65 -5.77
C HIS A 95 12.84 2.44 -6.13
N LEU A 96 12.52 1.37 -6.85
CA LEU A 96 11.14 1.00 -7.14
C LEU A 96 10.55 0.23 -5.94
N SER A 97 9.71 0.90 -5.16
CA SER A 97 9.14 0.35 -3.93
C SER A 97 8.02 -0.67 -4.16
N MET A 98 7.36 -0.64 -5.31
CA MET A 98 6.20 -1.47 -5.63
C MET A 98 6.52 -2.52 -6.69
N SER A 99 7.29 -3.52 -6.31
CA SER A 99 7.62 -4.67 -7.16
C SER A 99 6.73 -5.88 -6.91
N PHE A 100 5.83 -5.82 -5.92
CA PHE A 100 4.95 -6.93 -5.58
C PHE A 100 3.53 -6.71 -6.10
N LEU A 101 3.03 -7.72 -6.78
CA LEU A 101 1.68 -7.80 -7.31
C LEU A 101 1.04 -9.13 -6.90
N ARG A 102 -0.27 -9.18 -6.87
CA ARG A 102 -0.98 -10.46 -6.79
C ARG A 102 -2.18 -10.47 -7.72
N VAL A 103 -2.54 -11.64 -8.17
CA VAL A 103 -3.74 -11.85 -8.98
C VAL A 103 -4.93 -11.94 -8.06
N SER A 104 -5.93 -11.13 -8.33
CA SER A 104 -7.18 -11.11 -7.57
C SER A 104 -8.38 -11.20 -8.50
N ARG A 105 -9.45 -11.83 -8.02
CA ARG A 105 -10.77 -11.80 -8.67
C ARG A 105 -11.64 -10.80 -7.93
N ILE A 106 -12.17 -9.83 -8.65
CA ILE A 106 -13.15 -8.89 -8.11
C ILE A 106 -14.53 -9.48 -8.30
N MET A 107 -15.29 -9.51 -7.23
CA MET A 107 -16.70 -9.88 -7.21
C MET A 107 -17.53 -8.68 -6.69
N PRO A 108 -18.85 -8.63 -6.89
CA PRO A 108 -19.66 -7.47 -6.49
C PRO A 108 -19.51 -7.05 -5.03
N THR A 109 -19.29 -8.00 -4.12
CA THR A 109 -19.25 -7.76 -2.67
C THR A 109 -17.93 -8.14 -2.00
N LYS A 110 -16.98 -8.73 -2.73
CA LYS A 110 -15.71 -9.19 -2.16
C LYS A 110 -14.59 -9.28 -3.18
N VAL A 111 -13.39 -9.36 -2.68
CA VAL A 111 -12.17 -9.69 -3.47
C VAL A 111 -11.67 -11.06 -3.03
N VAL A 112 -11.31 -11.89 -3.99
CA VAL A 112 -10.69 -13.19 -3.75
C VAL A 112 -9.29 -13.16 -4.31
N HIS A 113 -8.29 -13.29 -3.45
CA HIS A 113 -6.90 -13.37 -3.88
C HIS A 113 -6.62 -14.77 -4.43
N LEU A 114 -6.15 -14.82 -5.67
CA LEU A 114 -5.90 -16.06 -6.42
C LEU A 114 -4.43 -16.49 -6.37
N SER A 115 -3.54 -15.58 -5.97
CA SER A 115 -2.12 -15.87 -5.78
C SER A 115 -1.60 -15.26 -4.49
N GLU A 116 -0.48 -15.76 -4.02
CA GLU A 116 0.39 -15.04 -3.10
C GLU A 116 0.99 -13.82 -3.79
N TRP A 117 1.81 -13.07 -3.06
CA TRP A 117 2.54 -11.94 -3.63
C TRP A 117 3.56 -12.44 -4.67
N LEU A 118 3.43 -11.95 -5.89
CA LEU A 118 4.37 -12.20 -6.97
C LEU A 118 5.43 -11.11 -6.94
N ASP A 119 6.70 -11.49 -6.86
CA ASP A 119 7.83 -10.58 -6.89
C ASP A 119 8.21 -10.28 -8.34
N GLY A 120 8.17 -9.01 -8.72
CA GLY A 120 8.52 -8.54 -10.06
C GLY A 120 9.97 -8.07 -10.22
N ARG A 121 10.80 -8.33 -9.19
CA ARG A 121 12.23 -7.98 -9.24
C ARG A 121 13.04 -8.97 -10.05
#